data_ebef33ea80f70d4d0d052ec812390120
#
_entry.id   ebef33ea80f70d4d0d052ec812390120
#
_cell.length_a   1.000
_cell.length_b   1.000
_cell.length_c   1.000
_cell.angle_alpha   90.00
_cell.angle_beta   90.00
_cell.angle_gamma   90.00
#
_symmetry.space_group_name_H-M   'P 1'
#
loop_
_entity.id
_entity.type
_entity.pdbx_description
1 polymer ?
#
loop_
_entity_poly.entity_id
_entity_poly.type
_entity_poly.pdbx_seq_one_letter_code
_entity_poly.pdbx_strand_id
1 'polypeptide(L)'
;MRMVYRYMVILCLFFIVPDTLRADGEDVLERMISLPKMKGTVYSLLGNISQQSGYLFIYDSKVVDNDVTVKIRKGERTIRQAIYEITGDTSLEFKVIGTHILITSSSPTKQQQAKPSSVHPVNLMLTGTLLDKETGMPVASASVGVRRTSVGIITNQEGEFRLSLPDSLQNDSVVFSHIGYVSQTLEVSVLAGRHHILSLEPKVVPLQEVVVQWVDPYKLLKEMGRQREQNYSHSPAYLTTFYREGVLLKNKVQNLTEAVFKVYKIASHSPVSDQAKLLKMSRLSNVEAKDSLLVKVKSGIQACFQMDIMKDMPSFLIPDAGDNGYLYTSQGVTFIDDRCVNVIHFAQKKEIIEPLYCGDLYIDAETNALLQARFEVDPQRVKKASEMFVERRTHGIQIIPQKVVYTISYKPWQGIYYICLLYTSPSP
;
A
#
# COMPACT_ATOMS: atom_id res chain seq x y z
N MET A 1 55.92 -5.49 48.24
CA MET A 1 54.49 -5.22 48.41
C MET A 1 53.76 -6.03 47.35
N ARG A 2 53.31 -7.24 47.72
CA ARG A 2 52.72 -8.22 46.80
C ARG A 2 51.19 -8.20 46.95
N MET A 3 50.49 -7.87 45.91
CA MET A 3 49.03 -7.91 45.84
C MET A 3 48.61 -9.32 45.43
N VAL A 4 47.84 -9.99 46.28
CA VAL A 4 47.31 -11.34 46.07
C VAL A 4 45.93 -11.17 45.42
N TYR A 5 45.77 -11.60 44.16
CA TYR A 5 44.49 -11.75 43.52
C TYR A 5 43.82 -13.07 43.92
N ARG A 6 42.62 -12.95 44.49
CA ARG A 6 41.78 -14.06 44.90
C ARG A 6 40.81 -14.33 43.73
N TYR A 7 41.01 -15.42 43.00
CA TYR A 7 40.06 -15.90 41.98
C TYR A 7 38.91 -16.62 42.67
N MET A 8 37.70 -16.10 42.50
CA MET A 8 36.47 -16.79 42.86
C MET A 8 35.92 -17.45 41.59
N VAL A 9 36.06 -18.78 41.54
CA VAL A 9 35.50 -19.61 40.47
C VAL A 9 34.03 -19.86 40.80
N ILE A 10 33.12 -19.22 40.03
CA ILE A 10 31.69 -19.57 40.04
C ILE A 10 31.48 -20.65 38.99
N LEU A 11 31.19 -21.84 39.43
CA LEU A 11 30.83 -22.99 38.62
C LEU A 11 29.36 -22.86 38.23
N CYS A 12 29.05 -22.29 37.03
CA CYS A 12 27.72 -22.35 36.46
C CYS A 12 27.50 -23.69 35.76
N LEU A 13 26.74 -24.56 36.41
CA LEU A 13 26.19 -25.76 35.79
C LEU A 13 25.14 -25.35 34.75
N PHE A 14 25.53 -25.37 33.48
CA PHE A 14 24.58 -25.29 32.35
C PHE A 14 23.85 -26.64 32.25
N PHE A 15 22.60 -26.67 32.66
CA PHE A 15 21.65 -27.69 32.19
C PHE A 15 21.34 -27.42 30.73
N ILE A 16 21.90 -28.19 29.82
CA ILE A 16 21.49 -28.29 28.45
C ILE A 16 20.17 -29.07 28.42
N VAL A 17 19.05 -28.37 28.35
CA VAL A 17 17.78 -28.96 27.97
C VAL A 17 17.74 -28.93 26.42
N PRO A 18 17.62 -30.07 25.75
CA PRO A 18 17.43 -30.06 24.30
C PRO A 18 16.02 -29.57 24.03
N ASP A 19 15.91 -28.33 23.55
CA ASP A 19 14.67 -27.84 22.94
C ASP A 19 14.41 -28.62 21.64
N THR A 20 13.61 -29.65 21.77
CA THR A 20 12.96 -30.24 20.62
C THR A 20 11.92 -29.28 20.15
N LEU A 21 12.22 -28.53 19.07
CA LEU A 21 11.27 -27.76 18.32
C LEU A 21 10.20 -28.69 17.75
N ARG A 22 9.15 -28.92 18.53
CA ARG A 22 7.86 -29.41 18.04
C ARG A 22 7.10 -28.23 17.47
N ALA A 23 6.54 -28.40 16.31
CA ALA A 23 5.58 -27.47 15.70
C ALA A 23 4.27 -27.56 16.50
N ASP A 24 4.13 -26.73 17.54
CA ASP A 24 2.95 -26.69 18.41
C ASP A 24 1.84 -25.78 17.80
N GLY A 25 1.22 -26.25 16.73
CA GLY A 25 -0.02 -25.63 16.25
C GLY A 25 -1.29 -26.02 17.04
N GLU A 26 -1.27 -27.15 17.73
CA GLU A 26 -2.42 -27.64 18.50
C GLU A 26 -2.51 -27.11 19.93
N ASP A 27 -1.40 -26.84 20.58
CA ASP A 27 -1.36 -26.41 21.99
C ASP A 27 -1.91 -24.99 22.21
N VAL A 28 -1.81 -24.11 21.24
CA VAL A 28 -2.31 -22.73 21.33
C VAL A 28 -3.82 -22.66 21.49
N LEU A 29 -4.56 -23.49 20.77
CA LEU A 29 -6.02 -23.50 20.78
C LEU A 29 -6.59 -24.10 22.08
N GLU A 30 -5.82 -24.91 22.76
CA GLU A 30 -6.18 -25.52 24.05
C GLU A 30 -5.77 -24.64 25.26
N ARG A 31 -5.13 -23.50 24.99
CA ARG A 31 -4.75 -22.55 26.05
C ARG A 31 -6.00 -21.96 26.71
N MET A 32 -6.03 -22.00 28.04
CA MET A 32 -7.14 -21.46 28.85
C MET A 32 -7.10 -19.94 28.90
N ILE A 33 -8.26 -19.33 28.68
CA ILE A 33 -8.50 -17.89 28.82
C ILE A 33 -9.69 -17.65 29.75
N SER A 34 -9.61 -16.57 30.54
CA SER A 34 -10.69 -16.18 31.45
C SER A 34 -11.51 -15.07 30.81
N LEU A 35 -12.75 -15.35 30.45
CA LEU A 35 -13.66 -14.39 29.86
C LEU A 35 -14.63 -13.83 30.90
N PRO A 36 -14.77 -12.50 31.04
CA PRO A 36 -15.82 -11.89 31.84
C PRO A 36 -17.17 -12.07 31.15
N LYS A 37 -18.29 -11.81 31.89
CA LYS A 37 -19.60 -11.75 31.28
C LYS A 37 -19.64 -10.57 30.30
N MET A 38 -19.85 -10.86 29.01
CA MET A 38 -19.85 -9.87 27.94
C MET A 38 -21.04 -10.03 27.01
N LYS A 39 -21.44 -8.93 26.39
CA LYS A 39 -22.40 -8.89 25.27
C LYS A 39 -21.82 -7.97 24.20
N GLY A 40 -21.73 -8.44 22.99
CA GLY A 40 -21.18 -7.66 21.87
C GLY A 40 -21.33 -8.38 20.55
N THR A 41 -20.89 -7.75 19.49
CA THR A 41 -20.82 -8.38 18.16
C THR A 41 -19.72 -9.43 18.14
N VAL A 42 -19.84 -10.44 17.28
CA VAL A 42 -18.82 -11.47 17.07
C VAL A 42 -17.45 -10.84 16.88
N TYR A 43 -17.37 -9.79 16.06
CA TYR A 43 -16.12 -9.03 15.83
C TYR A 43 -15.53 -8.47 17.13
N SER A 44 -16.34 -7.80 17.97
CA SER A 44 -15.85 -7.20 19.21
C SER A 44 -15.42 -8.24 20.25
N LEU A 45 -16.10 -9.37 20.29
CA LEU A 45 -15.80 -10.47 21.21
C LEU A 45 -14.53 -11.22 20.80
N LEU A 46 -14.33 -11.48 19.50
CA LEU A 46 -13.06 -12.03 18.98
C LEU A 46 -11.89 -11.07 19.21
N GLY A 47 -12.11 -9.76 19.09
CA GLY A 47 -11.13 -8.74 19.45
C GLY A 47 -10.66 -8.81 20.91
N ASN A 48 -11.58 -9.07 21.84
CA ASN A 48 -11.24 -9.25 23.26
C ASN A 48 -10.41 -10.53 23.50
N ILE A 49 -10.73 -11.64 22.80
CA ILE A 49 -9.91 -12.85 22.87
C ILE A 49 -8.52 -12.59 22.29
N SER A 50 -8.44 -11.87 21.17
CA SER A 50 -7.18 -11.49 20.56
C SER A 50 -6.25 -10.73 21.53
N GLN A 51 -6.80 -9.76 22.27
CA GLN A 51 -6.03 -9.02 23.26
C GLN A 51 -5.52 -9.88 24.42
N GLN A 52 -6.32 -10.87 24.86
CA GLN A 52 -5.94 -11.75 26.00
C GLN A 52 -4.96 -12.86 25.57
N SER A 53 -5.16 -13.40 24.37
CA SER A 53 -4.37 -14.52 23.88
C SER A 53 -3.05 -14.10 23.20
N GLY A 54 -2.98 -12.86 22.70
CA GLY A 54 -1.87 -12.38 21.87
C GLY A 54 -1.94 -12.89 20.42
N TYR A 55 -3.02 -13.58 20.01
CA TYR A 55 -3.23 -14.10 18.65
C TYR A 55 -4.28 -13.30 17.90
N LEU A 56 -4.04 -13.06 16.62
CA LEU A 56 -4.97 -12.39 15.71
C LEU A 56 -5.81 -13.43 14.96
N PHE A 57 -7.11 -13.16 14.80
CA PHE A 57 -8.02 -14.04 14.07
C PHE A 57 -8.17 -13.60 12.62
N ILE A 58 -8.04 -14.53 11.68
CA ILE A 58 -8.25 -14.34 10.25
C ILE A 58 -9.37 -15.27 9.80
N TYR A 59 -10.44 -14.71 9.24
CA TYR A 59 -11.57 -15.46 8.72
C TYR A 59 -12.29 -14.72 7.60
N ASP A 60 -13.03 -15.47 6.77
CA ASP A 60 -13.91 -14.91 5.75
C ASP A 60 -15.24 -14.51 6.42
N SER A 61 -15.79 -13.34 6.09
CA SER A 61 -17.11 -12.89 6.57
C SER A 61 -18.27 -13.78 6.10
N LYS A 62 -18.04 -14.63 5.11
CA LYS A 62 -19.01 -15.67 4.71
C LYS A 62 -18.99 -16.87 5.65
N VAL A 63 -17.92 -17.08 6.40
CA VAL A 63 -17.72 -18.17 7.35
C VAL A 63 -18.13 -17.72 8.76
N VAL A 64 -17.82 -16.48 9.13
CA VAL A 64 -18.14 -15.92 10.44
C VAL A 64 -18.82 -14.57 10.25
N ASP A 65 -20.09 -14.49 10.61
CA ASP A 65 -20.86 -13.25 10.54
C ASP A 65 -20.46 -12.30 11.68
N ASN A 66 -19.86 -11.18 11.32
CA ASN A 66 -19.30 -10.19 12.24
C ASN A 66 -20.36 -9.41 13.05
N ASP A 67 -21.56 -9.26 12.51
CA ASP A 67 -22.57 -8.33 13.02
C ASP A 67 -23.55 -9.00 14.00
N VAL A 68 -23.48 -10.32 14.11
CA VAL A 68 -24.29 -11.09 15.07
C VAL A 68 -23.90 -10.70 16.50
N THR A 69 -24.89 -10.36 17.30
CA THR A 69 -24.69 -10.03 18.72
C THR A 69 -24.82 -11.27 19.59
N VAL A 70 -23.77 -11.59 20.32
CA VAL A 70 -23.68 -12.78 21.19
C VAL A 70 -23.51 -12.36 22.66
N LYS A 71 -24.00 -13.19 23.56
CA LYS A 71 -23.83 -13.03 25.02
C LYS A 71 -22.93 -14.17 25.52
N ILE A 72 -21.81 -13.81 26.14
CA ILE A 72 -20.85 -14.75 26.74
C ILE A 72 -21.01 -14.74 28.26
N ARG A 73 -21.03 -15.92 28.86
CA ARG A 73 -21.04 -16.07 30.31
C ARG A 73 -19.61 -16.00 30.86
N LYS A 74 -19.48 -15.46 32.08
CA LYS A 74 -18.20 -15.48 32.80
C LYS A 74 -17.72 -16.92 32.99
N GLY A 75 -16.47 -17.21 32.66
CA GLY A 75 -15.87 -18.54 32.85
C GLY A 75 -14.51 -18.68 32.21
N GLU A 76 -13.81 -19.73 32.60
CA GLU A 76 -12.57 -20.16 31.97
C GLU A 76 -12.87 -21.20 30.90
N ARG A 77 -12.24 -21.07 29.76
CA ARG A 77 -12.41 -21.98 28.61
C ARG A 77 -11.21 -21.89 27.69
N THR A 78 -11.05 -22.88 26.82
CA THR A 78 -9.96 -22.84 25.83
C THR A 78 -10.27 -21.81 24.74
N ILE A 79 -9.22 -21.34 24.04
CA ILE A 79 -9.39 -20.42 22.88
C ILE A 79 -10.35 -21.04 21.86
N ARG A 80 -10.23 -22.32 21.56
CA ARG A 80 -11.13 -23.09 20.68
C ARG A 80 -12.58 -23.02 21.15
N GLN A 81 -12.84 -23.31 22.40
CA GLN A 81 -14.19 -23.25 22.98
C GLN A 81 -14.78 -21.85 22.95
N ALA A 82 -13.95 -20.85 23.22
CA ALA A 82 -14.37 -19.45 23.18
C ALA A 82 -14.80 -19.02 21.77
N ILE A 83 -14.05 -19.44 20.74
CA ILE A 83 -14.40 -19.14 19.36
C ILE A 83 -15.72 -19.83 18.98
N TYR A 84 -15.91 -21.11 19.30
CA TYR A 84 -17.16 -21.81 19.03
C TYR A 84 -18.38 -21.18 19.72
N GLU A 85 -18.21 -20.71 20.97
CA GLU A 85 -19.30 -20.04 21.68
C GLU A 85 -19.65 -18.68 21.07
N ILE A 86 -18.64 -17.95 20.57
CA ILE A 86 -18.83 -16.64 19.93
C ILE A 86 -19.46 -16.79 18.55
N THR A 87 -18.98 -17.74 17.75
CA THR A 87 -19.44 -17.91 16.38
C THR A 87 -20.74 -18.72 16.29
N GLY A 88 -21.04 -19.54 17.32
CA GLY A 88 -22.18 -20.48 17.32
C GLY A 88 -21.97 -21.65 16.36
N ASP A 89 -20.80 -21.83 15.79
CA ASP A 89 -20.50 -22.87 14.79
C ASP A 89 -19.32 -23.74 15.25
N THR A 90 -19.64 -25.00 15.56
CA THR A 90 -18.64 -26.01 16.00
C THR A 90 -17.99 -26.75 14.84
N SER A 91 -18.43 -26.49 13.61
CA SER A 91 -17.84 -27.09 12.39
C SER A 91 -16.61 -26.32 11.86
N LEU A 92 -16.23 -25.26 12.55
CA LEU A 92 -15.09 -24.46 12.16
C LEU A 92 -13.76 -25.19 12.40
N GLU A 93 -12.88 -25.12 11.43
CA GLU A 93 -11.51 -25.60 11.52
C GLU A 93 -10.54 -24.45 11.78
N PHE A 94 -9.50 -24.73 12.54
CA PHE A 94 -8.51 -23.73 12.95
C PHE A 94 -7.12 -24.15 12.52
N LYS A 95 -6.37 -23.20 11.93
CA LYS A 95 -4.96 -23.39 11.60
C LYS A 95 -4.15 -22.26 12.22
N VAL A 96 -3.20 -22.58 13.08
CA VAL A 96 -2.29 -21.59 13.69
C VAL A 96 -1.11 -21.36 12.75
N ILE A 97 -0.86 -20.09 12.41
CA ILE A 97 0.25 -19.66 11.54
C ILE A 97 0.95 -18.49 12.21
N GLY A 98 2.06 -18.77 12.90
CA GLY A 98 2.76 -17.76 13.71
C GLY A 98 1.85 -17.17 14.79
N THR A 99 1.61 -15.89 14.79
CA THR A 99 0.72 -15.18 15.74
C THR A 99 -0.72 -15.05 15.24
N HIS A 100 -1.12 -15.85 14.24
CA HIS A 100 -2.46 -15.77 13.63
C HIS A 100 -3.18 -17.11 13.73
N ILE A 101 -4.47 -17.07 14.02
CA ILE A 101 -5.39 -18.21 13.99
C ILE A 101 -6.32 -18.01 12.79
N LEU A 102 -6.15 -18.86 11.77
CA LEU A 102 -7.02 -18.90 10.61
C LEU A 102 -8.24 -19.76 10.92
N ILE A 103 -9.44 -19.20 10.74
CA ILE A 103 -10.72 -19.87 10.95
C ILE A 103 -11.32 -20.14 9.58
N THR A 104 -11.61 -21.43 9.29
CA THR A 104 -12.23 -21.91 8.05
C THR A 104 -13.43 -22.80 8.37
N SER A 105 -14.36 -22.94 7.44
CA SER A 105 -15.51 -23.85 7.59
C SER A 105 -15.16 -25.23 7.02
N SER A 106 -15.43 -26.28 7.76
CA SER A 106 -15.34 -27.66 7.29
C SER A 106 -16.58 -28.13 6.53
N SER A 107 -17.62 -27.28 6.42
CA SER A 107 -18.83 -27.66 5.67
C SER A 107 -18.50 -27.77 4.19
N PRO A 108 -18.66 -28.94 3.58
CA PRO A 108 -18.63 -29.04 2.14
C PRO A 108 -19.84 -28.25 1.62
N THR A 109 -19.60 -27.12 0.97
CA THR A 109 -20.60 -26.53 0.08
C THR A 109 -21.21 -27.68 -0.73
N LYS A 110 -22.53 -27.85 -0.67
CA LYS A 110 -23.24 -28.80 -1.52
C LYS A 110 -22.92 -28.51 -2.99
N GLN A 111 -21.75 -28.95 -3.42
CA GLN A 111 -21.47 -29.15 -4.81
C GLN A 111 -22.26 -30.41 -5.20
N GLN A 112 -23.22 -30.20 -6.07
CA GLN A 112 -23.82 -31.30 -6.83
C GLN A 112 -22.68 -32.24 -7.26
N GLN A 113 -22.83 -33.51 -6.91
CA GLN A 113 -21.95 -34.59 -7.35
C GLN A 113 -21.93 -34.65 -8.89
N ALA A 114 -21.01 -33.92 -9.48
CA ALA A 114 -20.48 -34.30 -10.78
C ALA A 114 -19.22 -35.13 -10.50
N LYS A 115 -19.18 -36.32 -11.17
CA LYS A 115 -18.08 -37.28 -11.14
C LYS A 115 -16.70 -36.61 -11.07
N PRO A 116 -15.71 -37.20 -10.41
CA PRO A 116 -14.37 -36.69 -10.38
C PRO A 116 -13.71 -36.79 -11.75
N SER A 117 -13.88 -35.78 -12.56
CA SER A 117 -12.90 -35.44 -13.59
C SER A 117 -11.88 -34.50 -12.89
N SER A 118 -10.67 -34.96 -12.82
CA SER A 118 -9.50 -34.19 -12.41
C SER A 118 -9.30 -33.04 -13.41
N VAL A 119 -10.10 -31.98 -13.26
CA VAL A 119 -9.87 -30.71 -13.94
C VAL A 119 -9.21 -29.81 -12.92
N HIS A 120 -7.88 -29.74 -13.00
CA HIS A 120 -7.18 -28.59 -12.46
C HIS A 120 -7.88 -27.32 -12.97
N PRO A 121 -8.16 -26.29 -12.14
CA PRO A 121 -8.68 -25.03 -12.64
C PRO A 121 -7.65 -24.53 -13.66
N VAL A 122 -8.01 -24.56 -14.93
CA VAL A 122 -7.14 -24.03 -15.99
C VAL A 122 -7.20 -22.52 -15.83
N ASN A 123 -6.19 -21.95 -15.17
CA ASN A 123 -6.02 -20.52 -15.14
C ASN A 123 -5.44 -20.09 -16.48
N LEU A 124 -6.15 -19.24 -17.19
CA LEU A 124 -5.64 -18.56 -18.37
C LEU A 124 -4.49 -17.64 -17.98
N MET A 125 -3.35 -17.79 -18.61
CA MET A 125 -2.20 -16.93 -18.41
C MET A 125 -2.07 -15.98 -19.59
N LEU A 126 -2.19 -14.68 -19.31
CA LEU A 126 -1.92 -13.62 -20.28
C LEU A 126 -0.53 -13.07 -20.01
N THR A 127 0.31 -13.06 -21.03
CA THR A 127 1.68 -12.50 -20.94
C THR A 127 1.96 -11.60 -22.12
N GLY A 128 2.70 -10.55 -21.89
CA GLY A 128 3.11 -9.66 -22.98
C GLY A 128 4.01 -8.53 -22.51
N THR A 129 4.40 -7.72 -23.48
CA THR A 129 5.21 -6.51 -23.29
C THR A 129 4.47 -5.33 -23.92
N LEU A 130 4.32 -4.23 -23.18
CA LEU A 130 3.79 -2.97 -23.68
C LEU A 130 4.93 -2.06 -24.12
N LEU A 131 4.85 -1.60 -25.36
CA LEU A 131 5.80 -0.66 -25.95
C LEU A 131 5.09 0.64 -26.33
N ASP A 132 5.81 1.72 -26.33
CA ASP A 132 5.42 2.97 -26.95
C ASP A 132 5.45 2.81 -28.47
N LYS A 133 4.38 3.19 -29.17
CA LYS A 133 4.22 2.99 -30.61
C LYS A 133 5.18 3.84 -31.46
N GLU A 134 5.57 5.01 -30.96
CA GLU A 134 6.46 5.94 -31.68
C GLU A 134 7.92 5.68 -31.39
N THR A 135 8.27 5.46 -30.12
CA THR A 135 9.66 5.33 -29.70
C THR A 135 10.14 3.89 -29.61
N GLY A 136 9.22 2.92 -29.56
CA GLY A 136 9.53 1.51 -29.28
C GLY A 136 10.02 1.23 -27.86
N MET A 137 10.00 2.23 -26.97
CA MET A 137 10.45 2.10 -25.59
C MET A 137 9.42 1.34 -24.74
N PRO A 138 9.84 0.56 -23.72
CA PRO A 138 8.92 -0.09 -22.79
C PRO A 138 8.04 0.90 -22.03
N VAL A 139 6.75 0.59 -21.92
CA VAL A 139 5.80 1.37 -21.10
C VAL A 139 5.69 0.73 -19.73
N ALA A 140 6.45 1.26 -18.78
CA ALA A 140 6.43 0.83 -17.38
C ALA A 140 5.22 1.39 -16.63
N SER A 141 4.75 0.66 -15.60
CA SER A 141 3.63 1.08 -14.73
C SER A 141 2.28 1.26 -15.44
N ALA A 142 2.12 0.69 -16.64
CA ALA A 142 0.83 0.64 -17.29
C ALA A 142 -0.11 -0.35 -16.58
N SER A 143 -1.37 0.04 -16.47
CA SER A 143 -2.42 -0.82 -15.90
C SER A 143 -2.92 -1.82 -16.95
N VAL A 144 -2.95 -3.08 -16.59
CA VAL A 144 -3.50 -4.19 -17.39
C VAL A 144 -4.60 -4.86 -16.56
N GLY A 145 -5.84 -4.61 -16.87
CA GLY A 145 -6.96 -5.06 -16.04
C GLY A 145 -8.15 -5.57 -16.84
N VAL A 146 -8.85 -6.57 -16.29
CA VAL A 146 -10.09 -7.09 -16.90
C VAL A 146 -11.23 -6.14 -16.61
N ARG A 147 -11.94 -5.74 -17.67
CA ARG A 147 -13.02 -4.76 -17.61
C ARG A 147 -14.10 -5.18 -16.60
N ARG A 148 -14.58 -4.23 -15.78
CA ARG A 148 -15.63 -4.42 -14.75
C ARG A 148 -15.29 -5.44 -13.65
N THR A 149 -14.03 -5.79 -13.49
CA THR A 149 -13.56 -6.67 -12.40
C THR A 149 -12.47 -5.95 -11.59
N SER A 150 -12.07 -6.54 -10.48
CA SER A 150 -10.90 -6.11 -9.71
C SER A 150 -9.62 -6.87 -10.08
N VAL A 151 -9.66 -7.64 -11.18
CA VAL A 151 -8.53 -8.46 -11.62
C VAL A 151 -7.65 -7.65 -12.56
N GLY A 152 -6.41 -7.40 -12.16
CA GLY A 152 -5.46 -6.63 -12.94
C GLY A 152 -4.06 -6.64 -12.35
N ILE A 153 -3.11 -6.12 -13.12
CA ILE A 153 -1.70 -5.97 -12.77
C ILE A 153 -1.16 -4.69 -13.42
N ILE A 154 0.02 -4.26 -13.03
CA ILE A 154 0.79 -3.21 -13.70
C ILE A 154 2.01 -3.81 -14.39
N THR A 155 2.46 -3.20 -15.49
CA THR A 155 3.70 -3.58 -16.18
C THR A 155 4.93 -3.23 -15.34
N ASN A 156 6.00 -4.05 -15.48
CA ASN A 156 7.30 -3.79 -14.87
C ASN A 156 8.10 -2.70 -15.65
N GLN A 157 9.36 -2.48 -15.29
CA GLN A 157 10.22 -1.47 -15.94
C GLN A 157 10.52 -1.79 -17.40
N GLU A 158 10.51 -3.06 -17.77
CA GLU A 158 10.67 -3.58 -19.12
C GLU A 158 9.35 -3.62 -19.91
N GLY A 159 8.26 -3.04 -19.34
CA GLY A 159 6.94 -3.02 -19.95
C GLY A 159 6.22 -4.37 -19.92
N GLU A 160 6.76 -5.39 -19.25
CA GLU A 160 6.21 -6.74 -19.24
C GLU A 160 5.07 -6.89 -18.23
N PHE A 161 4.08 -7.72 -18.58
CA PHE A 161 3.00 -8.13 -17.69
C PHE A 161 2.78 -9.63 -17.73
N ARG A 162 2.30 -10.16 -16.60
CA ARG A 162 1.87 -11.56 -16.47
C ARG A 162 0.61 -11.61 -15.59
N LEU A 163 -0.55 -11.78 -16.22
CA LEU A 163 -1.85 -11.78 -15.58
C LEU A 163 -2.46 -13.18 -15.62
N SER A 164 -2.76 -13.76 -14.44
CA SER A 164 -3.46 -15.03 -14.31
C SER A 164 -4.94 -14.77 -14.11
N LEU A 165 -5.77 -15.37 -14.96
CA LEU A 165 -7.23 -15.21 -14.98
C LEU A 165 -7.92 -16.54 -14.76
N PRO A 166 -9.03 -16.59 -14.01
CA PRO A 166 -9.91 -17.75 -14.00
C PRO A 166 -10.56 -17.91 -15.37
N ASP A 167 -10.81 -19.16 -15.75
CA ASP A 167 -11.41 -19.54 -17.06
C ASP A 167 -12.77 -18.88 -17.32
N SER A 168 -13.49 -18.51 -16.26
CA SER A 168 -14.76 -17.80 -16.35
C SER A 168 -14.67 -16.42 -17.00
N LEU A 169 -13.47 -15.84 -17.09
CA LEU A 169 -13.22 -14.53 -17.70
C LEU A 169 -12.70 -14.63 -19.15
N GLN A 170 -12.74 -15.81 -19.77
CA GLN A 170 -12.23 -16.04 -21.13
C GLN A 170 -12.91 -15.15 -22.18
N ASN A 171 -14.18 -14.83 -21.97
CA ASN A 171 -14.98 -14.00 -22.90
C ASN A 171 -14.99 -12.50 -22.53
N ASP A 172 -14.22 -12.11 -21.53
CA ASP A 172 -14.11 -10.72 -21.11
C ASP A 172 -13.01 -9.96 -21.89
N SER A 173 -12.93 -8.67 -21.66
CA SER A 173 -11.95 -7.79 -22.31
C SER A 173 -10.92 -7.28 -21.30
N VAL A 174 -9.67 -7.22 -21.73
CA VAL A 174 -8.56 -6.62 -21.01
C VAL A 174 -8.34 -5.20 -21.50
N VAL A 175 -8.25 -4.27 -20.57
CA VAL A 175 -7.94 -2.87 -20.84
C VAL A 175 -6.49 -2.60 -20.48
N PHE A 176 -5.73 -2.06 -21.40
CA PHE A 176 -4.38 -1.57 -21.23
C PHE A 176 -4.44 -0.04 -21.17
N SER A 177 -4.01 0.55 -20.07
CA SER A 177 -4.07 1.99 -19.87
C SER A 177 -2.83 2.51 -19.17
N HIS A 178 -2.38 3.69 -19.61
CA HIS A 178 -1.29 4.41 -18.97
C HIS A 178 -1.50 5.92 -19.16
N ILE A 179 -1.04 6.74 -18.21
CA ILE A 179 -1.10 8.20 -18.32
C ILE A 179 -0.27 8.63 -19.55
N GLY A 180 -0.86 9.42 -20.42
CA GLY A 180 -0.20 9.88 -21.65
C GLY A 180 -0.35 8.95 -22.87
N TYR A 181 -1.16 7.89 -22.77
CA TYR A 181 -1.44 6.96 -23.86
C TYR A 181 -2.94 6.77 -24.09
N VAL A 182 -3.29 6.45 -25.32
CA VAL A 182 -4.65 6.03 -25.67
C VAL A 182 -4.87 4.62 -25.12
N SER A 183 -5.91 4.44 -24.31
CA SER A 183 -6.24 3.13 -23.75
C SER A 183 -6.65 2.15 -24.85
N GLN A 184 -6.08 0.93 -24.80
CA GLN A 184 -6.38 -0.15 -25.72
C GLN A 184 -7.20 -1.22 -25.01
N THR A 185 -8.18 -1.80 -25.70
CA THR A 185 -8.99 -2.90 -25.17
C THR A 185 -8.90 -4.08 -26.13
N LEU A 186 -8.56 -5.27 -25.60
CA LEU A 186 -8.47 -6.51 -26.34
C LEU A 186 -9.25 -7.62 -25.64
N GLU A 187 -9.76 -8.60 -26.37
CA GLU A 187 -10.42 -9.77 -25.79
C GLU A 187 -9.42 -10.71 -25.14
N VAL A 188 -9.78 -11.30 -24.01
CA VAL A 188 -8.98 -12.29 -23.29
C VAL A 188 -8.65 -13.48 -24.21
N SER A 189 -9.61 -13.91 -25.02
CA SER A 189 -9.47 -15.02 -25.98
C SER A 189 -8.33 -14.79 -27.00
N VAL A 190 -8.09 -13.54 -27.38
CA VAL A 190 -7.02 -13.18 -28.33
C VAL A 190 -5.65 -13.22 -27.67
N LEU A 191 -5.60 -12.92 -26.36
CA LEU A 191 -4.36 -12.77 -25.59
C LEU A 191 -3.90 -14.08 -24.94
N ALA A 192 -4.76 -15.07 -24.82
CA ALA A 192 -4.46 -16.31 -24.11
C ALA A 192 -3.47 -17.20 -24.87
N GLY A 193 -2.56 -17.83 -24.14
CA GLY A 193 -1.71 -18.93 -24.63
C GLY A 193 -0.43 -18.54 -25.35
N ARG A 194 -0.14 -17.25 -25.57
CA ARG A 194 1.13 -16.78 -26.15
C ARG A 194 1.56 -15.44 -25.57
N HIS A 195 2.84 -15.12 -25.72
CA HIS A 195 3.36 -13.81 -25.36
C HIS A 195 3.03 -12.79 -26.47
N HIS A 196 2.48 -11.64 -26.08
CA HIS A 196 2.09 -10.56 -26.99
C HIS A 196 2.99 -9.35 -26.83
N ILE A 197 3.39 -8.77 -27.94
CA ILE A 197 4.00 -7.43 -27.96
C ILE A 197 2.90 -6.47 -28.42
N LEU A 198 2.48 -5.57 -27.53
CA LEU A 198 1.43 -4.60 -27.75
C LEU A 198 2.01 -3.20 -27.74
N SER A 199 1.56 -2.36 -28.63
CA SER A 199 2.02 -0.97 -28.73
C SER A 199 0.90 -0.04 -28.30
N LEU A 200 1.14 0.78 -27.28
CA LEU A 200 0.24 1.86 -26.88
C LEU A 200 0.57 3.12 -27.72
N GLU A 201 -0.47 3.74 -28.23
CA GLU A 201 -0.34 4.97 -28.96
C GLU A 201 -0.23 6.15 -28.01
N PRO A 202 0.84 6.96 -28.08
CA PRO A 202 0.93 8.18 -27.31
C PRO A 202 -0.27 9.05 -27.60
N LYS A 203 -0.87 9.59 -26.54
CA LYS A 203 -1.99 10.50 -26.67
C LYS A 203 -1.45 11.85 -27.12
N VAL A 204 -1.37 12.03 -28.44
CA VAL A 204 -1.06 13.33 -29.01
C VAL A 204 -2.26 14.21 -28.73
N VAL A 205 -2.17 15.02 -27.68
CA VAL A 205 -3.08 16.15 -27.53
C VAL A 205 -2.68 17.13 -28.63
N PRO A 206 -3.51 17.38 -29.65
CA PRO A 206 -3.19 18.41 -30.63
C PRO A 206 -2.94 19.69 -29.82
N LEU A 207 -1.77 20.28 -30.00
CA LEU A 207 -1.49 21.61 -29.48
C LEU A 207 -2.53 22.54 -30.07
N GLN A 208 -3.71 22.65 -29.45
CA GLN A 208 -4.44 23.89 -29.55
C GLN A 208 -3.44 24.95 -29.18
N GLU A 209 -3.35 25.99 -30.02
CA GLU A 209 -2.50 27.14 -29.79
C GLU A 209 -2.74 27.61 -28.36
N VAL A 210 -1.98 27.00 -27.42
CA VAL A 210 -2.03 27.37 -26.00
C VAL A 210 -1.32 28.70 -25.99
N VAL A 211 -2.08 29.77 -25.94
CA VAL A 211 -1.55 31.08 -25.58
C VAL A 211 -0.91 30.86 -24.21
N VAL A 212 0.41 30.69 -24.22
CA VAL A 212 1.19 30.51 -22.98
C VAL A 212 1.11 31.83 -22.23
N GLN A 213 0.03 32.01 -21.47
CA GLN A 213 -0.01 33.09 -20.50
C GLN A 213 1.02 32.74 -19.43
N TRP A 214 2.00 33.63 -19.29
CA TRP A 214 2.93 33.51 -18.19
C TRP A 214 2.15 33.55 -16.88
N VAL A 215 2.26 32.46 -16.13
CA VAL A 215 1.56 32.29 -14.84
C VAL A 215 2.58 32.56 -13.73
N ASP A 216 2.27 33.51 -12.86
CA ASP A 216 3.03 33.72 -11.63
C ASP A 216 2.88 32.51 -10.71
N PRO A 217 3.94 31.74 -10.44
CA PRO A 217 3.87 30.52 -9.65
C PRO A 217 3.42 30.79 -8.22
N TYR A 218 3.81 31.90 -7.62
CA TYR A 218 3.41 32.28 -6.26
C TYR A 218 1.90 32.57 -6.18
N LYS A 219 1.38 33.30 -7.16
CA LYS A 219 -0.04 33.61 -7.23
C LYS A 219 -0.88 32.34 -7.47
N LEU A 220 -0.42 31.44 -8.33
CA LEU A 220 -1.12 30.18 -8.62
C LEU A 220 -1.17 29.28 -7.38
N LEU A 221 -0.07 29.13 -6.65
CA LEU A 221 -0.04 28.33 -5.41
C LEU A 221 -0.95 28.90 -4.33
N LYS A 222 -1.00 30.24 -4.19
CA LYS A 222 -1.96 30.90 -3.29
C LYS A 222 -3.39 30.60 -3.65
N GLU A 223 -3.72 30.68 -4.94
CA GLU A 223 -5.07 30.40 -5.41
C GLU A 223 -5.44 28.93 -5.23
N MET A 224 -4.53 28.01 -5.51
CA MET A 224 -4.68 26.58 -5.21
C MET A 224 -5.02 26.36 -3.73
N GLY A 225 -4.29 27.03 -2.81
CA GLY A 225 -4.54 26.94 -1.38
C GLY A 225 -5.90 27.51 -0.96
N ARG A 226 -6.34 28.62 -1.57
CA ARG A 226 -7.67 29.21 -1.32
C ARG A 226 -8.81 28.33 -1.79
N GLN A 227 -8.65 27.68 -2.95
CA GLN A 227 -9.67 26.80 -3.54
C GLN A 227 -9.62 25.36 -3.00
N ARG A 228 -8.73 25.07 -2.05
CA ARG A 228 -8.59 23.75 -1.46
C ARG A 228 -9.91 23.19 -0.92
N GLU A 229 -10.68 23.99 -0.19
CA GLU A 229 -11.95 23.54 0.39
C GLU A 229 -13.01 23.26 -0.68
N GLN A 230 -12.95 23.96 -1.81
CA GLN A 230 -13.88 23.74 -2.93
C GLN A 230 -13.50 22.50 -3.76
N ASN A 231 -12.20 22.30 -3.95
CA ASN A 231 -11.69 21.26 -4.82
C ASN A 231 -11.61 19.88 -4.14
N TYR A 232 -11.32 19.82 -2.82
CA TYR A 232 -11.11 18.56 -2.11
C TYR A 232 -12.22 18.26 -1.11
N SER A 233 -12.35 16.97 -0.75
CA SER A 233 -13.48 16.52 0.05
C SER A 233 -13.61 17.25 1.39
N HIS A 234 -14.78 17.80 1.65
CA HIS A 234 -15.20 18.38 2.93
C HIS A 234 -16.08 17.46 3.75
N SER A 235 -16.40 16.29 3.25
CA SER A 235 -17.16 15.27 3.96
C SER A 235 -16.39 13.96 3.96
N PRO A 236 -16.58 13.11 4.97
CA PRO A 236 -15.97 11.79 5.01
C PRO A 236 -16.43 10.92 3.84
N ALA A 237 -15.51 10.08 3.34
CA ALA A 237 -15.78 9.14 2.26
C ALA A 237 -15.13 7.79 2.52
N TYR A 238 -15.70 6.73 1.96
CA TYR A 238 -15.06 5.40 1.98
C TYR A 238 -14.32 5.16 0.67
N LEU A 239 -13.05 4.82 0.78
CA LEU A 239 -12.21 4.41 -0.34
C LEU A 239 -11.82 2.94 -0.18
N THR A 240 -11.76 2.20 -1.27
CA THR A 240 -11.09 0.89 -1.30
C THR A 240 -9.71 1.10 -1.93
N THR A 241 -8.66 0.78 -1.18
CA THR A 241 -7.28 1.04 -1.59
C THR A 241 -6.49 -0.25 -1.67
N PHE A 242 -5.66 -0.36 -2.69
CA PHE A 242 -4.64 -1.38 -2.79
C PHE A 242 -3.31 -0.80 -2.31
N TYR A 243 -2.66 -1.53 -1.42
CA TYR A 243 -1.36 -1.20 -0.86
C TYR A 243 -0.35 -2.27 -1.27
N ARG A 244 0.82 -1.83 -1.72
CA ARG A 244 1.97 -2.70 -1.98
C ARG A 244 3.23 -2.07 -1.37
N GLU A 245 3.98 -2.86 -0.63
CA GLU A 245 5.28 -2.50 -0.09
C GLU A 245 6.27 -3.60 -0.42
N GLY A 246 7.40 -3.24 -1.04
CA GLY A 246 8.48 -4.16 -1.37
C GLY A 246 9.79 -3.71 -0.74
N VAL A 247 10.53 -4.65 -0.15
CA VAL A 247 11.90 -4.45 0.30
C VAL A 247 12.79 -5.32 -0.55
N LEU A 248 13.72 -4.67 -1.26
CA LEU A 248 14.70 -5.33 -2.10
C LEU A 248 16.10 -5.19 -1.47
N LEU A 249 16.87 -6.23 -1.54
CA LEU A 249 18.28 -6.22 -1.19
C LEU A 249 19.09 -6.81 -2.36
N LYS A 250 19.99 -6.04 -2.93
CA LYS A 250 20.78 -6.45 -4.12
C LYS A 250 19.88 -6.95 -5.26
N ASN A 251 18.81 -6.20 -5.57
CA ASN A 251 17.80 -6.51 -6.59
C ASN A 251 16.99 -7.82 -6.34
N LYS A 252 17.07 -8.41 -5.15
CA LYS A 252 16.25 -9.55 -4.75
C LYS A 252 15.19 -9.12 -3.77
N VAL A 253 13.94 -9.50 -4.03
CA VAL A 253 12.83 -9.23 -3.12
C VAL A 253 13.06 -9.98 -1.81
N GLN A 254 13.17 -9.23 -0.71
CA GLN A 254 13.28 -9.76 0.64
C GLN A 254 11.91 -9.89 1.29
N ASN A 255 11.12 -8.84 1.16
CA ASN A 255 9.76 -8.81 1.65
C ASN A 255 8.88 -8.13 0.60
N LEU A 256 7.71 -8.70 0.36
CA LEU A 256 6.64 -8.08 -0.42
C LEU A 256 5.37 -8.20 0.41
N THR A 257 4.75 -7.08 0.69
CA THR A 257 3.44 -7.01 1.36
C THR A 257 2.45 -6.38 0.40
N GLU A 258 1.35 -7.05 0.18
CA GLU A 258 0.21 -6.55 -0.57
C GLU A 258 -1.03 -6.60 0.30
N ALA A 259 -1.81 -5.54 0.29
CA ALA A 259 -3.01 -5.47 1.10
C ALA A 259 -4.11 -4.65 0.43
N VAL A 260 -5.35 -5.00 0.73
CA VAL A 260 -6.52 -4.21 0.37
C VAL A 260 -7.10 -3.66 1.66
N PHE A 261 -7.32 -2.36 1.68
CA PHE A 261 -7.93 -1.66 2.80
C PHE A 261 -9.24 -1.00 2.38
N LYS A 262 -10.18 -0.96 3.30
CA LYS A 262 -11.27 0.01 3.29
C LYS A 262 -10.84 1.20 4.13
N VAL A 263 -10.64 2.34 3.51
CA VAL A 263 -10.18 3.57 4.16
C VAL A 263 -11.39 4.46 4.41
N TYR A 264 -11.56 4.89 5.65
CA TYR A 264 -12.45 5.97 6.02
C TYR A 264 -11.65 7.27 5.92
N LYS A 265 -11.77 7.90 4.77
CA LYS A 265 -11.12 9.16 4.45
C LYS A 265 -11.90 10.29 5.12
N ILE A 266 -11.27 11.01 6.01
CA ILE A 266 -11.84 12.16 6.69
C ILE A 266 -11.64 13.41 5.80
N ALA A 267 -12.50 14.40 5.99
CA ALA A 267 -12.43 15.66 5.23
C ALA A 267 -11.02 16.25 5.19
N SER A 268 -10.62 16.77 4.04
CA SER A 268 -9.25 17.26 3.79
C SER A 268 -8.81 18.42 4.70
N HIS A 269 -9.74 19.17 5.28
CA HIS A 269 -9.46 20.26 6.22
C HIS A 269 -9.43 19.81 7.70
N SER A 270 -9.77 18.55 7.98
CA SER A 270 -9.83 18.03 9.35
C SER A 270 -8.45 17.61 9.84
N PRO A 271 -8.05 17.95 11.07
CA PRO A 271 -6.80 17.49 11.67
C PRO A 271 -6.83 16.02 12.09
N VAL A 272 -8.02 15.38 12.02
CA VAL A 272 -8.18 13.97 12.40
C VAL A 272 -7.58 13.08 11.33
N SER A 273 -6.81 12.08 11.74
CA SER A 273 -6.19 11.11 10.84
C SER A 273 -7.21 10.19 10.19
N ASP A 274 -6.98 9.82 8.95
CA ASP A 274 -7.76 8.81 8.23
C ASP A 274 -7.63 7.44 8.91
N GLN A 275 -8.66 6.61 8.77
CA GLN A 275 -8.69 5.28 9.37
C GLN A 275 -8.72 4.22 8.29
N ALA A 276 -8.03 3.10 8.51
CA ALA A 276 -8.03 1.97 7.59
C ALA A 276 -8.48 0.70 8.26
N LYS A 277 -9.35 -0.05 7.58
CA LYS A 277 -9.71 -1.42 7.91
C LYS A 277 -9.06 -2.34 6.87
N LEU A 278 -8.22 -3.26 7.34
CA LEU A 278 -7.65 -4.28 6.48
C LEU A 278 -8.75 -5.24 6.01
N LEU A 279 -8.88 -5.44 4.71
CA LEU A 279 -9.82 -6.38 4.11
C LEU A 279 -9.11 -7.68 3.71
N LYS A 280 -7.93 -7.56 3.09
CA LYS A 280 -7.13 -8.71 2.64
C LYS A 280 -5.66 -8.34 2.66
N MET A 281 -4.79 -9.29 3.01
CA MET A 281 -3.34 -9.11 2.96
C MET A 281 -2.67 -10.38 2.47
N SER A 282 -1.62 -10.19 1.68
CA SER A 282 -0.67 -11.23 1.29
C SER A 282 0.74 -10.75 1.64
N ARG A 283 1.55 -11.61 2.19
CA ARG A 283 2.95 -11.31 2.51
C ARG A 283 3.84 -12.43 2.01
N LEU A 284 4.83 -12.06 1.21
CA LEU A 284 5.92 -12.92 0.79
C LEU A 284 7.17 -12.47 1.54
N SER A 285 7.79 -13.37 2.32
CA SER A 285 9.06 -13.12 3.01
C SER A 285 10.06 -14.16 2.57
N ASN A 286 11.27 -13.75 2.21
CA ASN A 286 12.36 -14.67 1.95
C ASN A 286 12.97 -15.08 3.29
N VAL A 287 12.73 -16.33 3.69
CA VAL A 287 13.15 -16.89 5.00
C VAL A 287 14.67 -17.05 5.12
N GLU A 288 15.39 -17.05 4.00
CA GLU A 288 16.86 -17.19 3.98
C GLU A 288 17.60 -15.92 4.45
N ALA A 289 16.93 -14.79 4.51
CA ALA A 289 17.51 -13.56 5.05
C ALA A 289 17.51 -13.62 6.59
N LYS A 290 18.48 -14.34 7.17
CA LYS A 290 18.75 -14.37 8.62
C LYS A 290 19.20 -13.00 9.20
N ASP A 291 19.47 -12.04 8.34
CA ASP A 291 19.76 -10.67 8.75
C ASP A 291 18.42 -9.96 8.99
N SER A 292 17.98 -10.01 10.24
CA SER A 292 16.91 -9.11 10.70
C SER A 292 17.27 -7.71 10.26
N LEU A 293 16.32 -7.07 9.56
CA LEU A 293 16.46 -5.67 9.13
C LEU A 293 16.75 -4.83 10.38
N LEU A 294 18.00 -4.48 10.58
CA LEU A 294 18.48 -3.70 11.73
C LEU A 294 17.98 -2.25 11.70
N VAL A 295 17.16 -1.94 10.68
CA VAL A 295 16.66 -0.60 10.40
C VAL A 295 15.18 -0.68 10.03
N LYS A 296 14.37 0.11 10.71
CA LYS A 296 12.96 0.33 10.37
C LYS A 296 12.81 1.67 9.66
N VAL A 297 12.43 1.61 8.40
CA VAL A 297 12.07 2.78 7.59
C VAL A 297 10.60 3.13 7.87
N LYS A 298 10.26 4.42 7.81
CA LYS A 298 8.86 4.87 7.87
C LYS A 298 8.09 4.28 6.70
N SER A 299 7.17 3.37 6.99
CA SER A 299 6.42 2.62 6.00
C SER A 299 5.04 2.23 6.52
N GLY A 300 4.25 1.58 5.69
CA GLY A 300 2.92 1.13 6.03
C GLY A 300 1.82 2.14 5.69
N ILE A 301 0.57 1.71 5.84
CA ILE A 301 -0.61 2.50 5.44
C ILE A 301 -0.71 3.84 6.19
N GLN A 302 -0.24 3.92 7.43
CA GLN A 302 -0.25 5.17 8.20
C GLN A 302 0.72 6.21 7.62
N ALA A 303 1.90 5.77 7.15
CA ALA A 303 2.83 6.65 6.44
C ALA A 303 2.21 7.17 5.13
N CYS A 304 1.43 6.33 4.44
CA CYS A 304 0.69 6.77 3.25
C CYS A 304 -0.34 7.85 3.56
N PHE A 305 -1.03 7.78 4.70
CA PHE A 305 -2.00 8.82 5.07
C PHE A 305 -1.34 10.17 5.34
N GLN A 306 -0.13 10.17 5.93
CA GLN A 306 0.65 11.39 6.16
C GLN A 306 1.17 12.03 4.86
N MET A 307 1.16 11.28 3.76
CA MET A 307 1.57 11.77 2.44
C MET A 307 0.42 12.37 1.62
N ASP A 308 -0.78 12.52 2.18
CA ASP A 308 -1.84 13.31 1.54
C ASP A 308 -1.54 14.80 1.72
N ILE A 309 -0.74 15.34 0.80
CA ILE A 309 -0.24 16.72 0.85
C ILE A 309 -1.34 17.77 0.67
N MET A 310 -2.54 17.40 0.26
CA MET A 310 -3.67 18.31 0.25
C MET A 310 -4.46 18.28 1.56
N LYS A 311 -4.28 17.25 2.38
CA LYS A 311 -4.81 17.20 3.75
C LYS A 311 -3.88 17.91 4.73
N ASP A 312 -2.59 17.63 4.66
CA ASP A 312 -1.55 18.23 5.48
C ASP A 312 -0.53 18.92 4.56
N MET A 313 -0.82 20.19 4.25
CA MET A 313 -0.06 20.92 3.23
C MET A 313 1.37 21.19 3.72
N PRO A 314 2.38 20.61 3.06
CA PRO A 314 3.78 20.90 3.39
C PRO A 314 4.17 22.32 2.96
N SER A 315 5.25 22.84 3.54
CA SER A 315 5.72 24.22 3.33
C SER A 315 5.96 24.59 1.87
N PHE A 316 6.34 23.61 1.02
CA PHE A 316 6.51 23.87 -0.41
C PHE A 316 5.20 24.11 -1.20
N LEU A 317 4.03 23.88 -0.59
CA LEU A 317 2.73 24.25 -1.14
C LEU A 317 2.20 25.58 -0.57
N ILE A 318 2.89 26.18 0.42
CA ILE A 318 2.44 27.38 1.12
C ILE A 318 3.46 28.50 0.90
N PRO A 319 3.39 29.24 -0.22
CA PRO A 319 4.40 30.23 -0.57
C PRO A 319 4.45 31.42 0.39
N ASP A 320 3.38 31.68 1.14
CA ASP A 320 3.27 32.81 2.09
C ASP A 320 3.69 32.50 3.52
N ALA A 321 4.16 31.30 3.81
CA ALA A 321 4.60 30.90 5.15
C ALA A 321 5.94 31.59 5.57
N GLY A 322 6.09 32.87 5.29
CA GLY A 322 7.33 33.61 5.51
C GLY A 322 8.43 33.18 4.51
N ASP A 323 9.68 33.14 4.96
CA ASP A 323 10.74 32.49 4.16
C ASP A 323 10.64 30.98 4.29
N ASN A 324 9.82 30.38 3.41
CA ASN A 324 9.58 28.92 3.40
C ASN A 324 10.75 28.09 2.84
N GLY A 325 11.85 28.73 2.46
CA GLY A 325 13.06 28.06 1.95
C GLY A 325 12.96 27.59 0.48
N TYR A 326 11.93 27.98 -0.27
CA TYR A 326 11.70 27.52 -1.65
C TYR A 326 11.73 28.66 -2.67
N LEU A 327 12.16 28.29 -3.88
CA LEU A 327 12.03 29.08 -5.11
C LEU A 327 11.06 28.34 -6.03
N TYR A 328 10.19 29.09 -6.71
CA TYR A 328 9.19 28.54 -7.63
C TYR A 328 9.39 29.11 -9.03
N THR A 329 9.30 28.22 -10.03
CA THR A 329 9.48 28.58 -11.45
C THR A 329 8.38 27.94 -12.27
N SER A 330 7.73 28.70 -13.14
CA SER A 330 6.78 28.17 -14.11
C SER A 330 7.53 27.43 -15.22
N GLN A 331 7.15 26.18 -15.48
CA GLN A 331 7.68 25.35 -16.57
C GLN A 331 6.74 25.33 -17.79
N GLY A 332 5.68 26.15 -17.77
CA GLY A 332 4.67 26.19 -18.83
C GLY A 332 3.49 25.29 -18.51
N VAL A 333 2.87 24.73 -19.57
CA VAL A 333 1.66 23.92 -19.47
C VAL A 333 1.85 22.56 -20.11
N THR A 334 1.11 21.56 -19.60
CA THR A 334 1.02 20.21 -20.19
C THR A 334 -0.41 19.71 -20.04
N PHE A 335 -0.63 18.42 -20.35
CA PHE A 335 -1.95 17.79 -20.18
C PHE A 335 -1.86 16.55 -19.33
N ILE A 336 -2.82 16.37 -18.44
CA ILE A 336 -3.04 15.17 -17.66
C ILE A 336 -4.51 14.78 -17.78
N ASP A 337 -4.82 13.57 -18.25
CA ASP A 337 -6.19 13.06 -18.43
C ASP A 337 -7.11 14.08 -19.16
N ASP A 338 -6.66 14.64 -20.30
CA ASP A 338 -7.34 15.68 -21.12
C ASP A 338 -7.51 17.05 -20.44
N ARG A 339 -6.91 17.28 -19.30
CA ARG A 339 -6.92 18.55 -18.59
C ARG A 339 -5.63 19.32 -18.83
N CYS A 340 -5.78 20.59 -19.20
CA CYS A 340 -4.65 21.50 -19.27
C CYS A 340 -4.15 21.80 -17.85
N VAL A 341 -2.87 21.62 -17.60
CA VAL A 341 -2.26 21.85 -16.30
C VAL A 341 -1.06 22.78 -16.40
N ASN A 342 -0.94 23.69 -15.46
CA ASN A 342 0.25 24.49 -15.25
C ASN A 342 1.30 23.66 -14.51
N VAL A 343 2.53 23.68 -14.96
CA VAL A 343 3.65 22.98 -14.30
C VAL A 343 4.48 23.98 -13.55
N ILE A 344 4.56 23.83 -12.23
CA ILE A 344 5.37 24.65 -11.34
C ILE A 344 6.50 23.80 -10.78
N HIS A 345 7.73 24.16 -11.11
CA HIS A 345 8.91 23.60 -10.48
C HIS A 345 9.19 24.33 -9.17
N PHE A 346 9.46 23.59 -8.11
CA PHE A 346 9.93 24.14 -6.84
C PHE A 346 11.27 23.53 -6.45
N ALA A 347 12.15 24.35 -5.95
CA ALA A 347 13.49 23.95 -5.53
C ALA A 347 13.89 24.64 -4.23
N GLN A 348 14.73 23.98 -3.46
CA GLN A 348 15.28 24.51 -2.24
C GLN A 348 16.21 25.70 -2.53
N LYS A 349 16.12 26.76 -1.73
CA LYS A 349 17.08 27.88 -1.76
C LYS A 349 18.49 27.41 -1.36
N LYS A 350 19.51 27.98 -1.99
CA LYS A 350 20.91 27.56 -1.79
C LYS A 350 21.40 27.80 -0.35
N GLU A 351 20.88 28.82 0.30
CA GLU A 351 21.24 29.25 1.66
C GLU A 351 20.75 28.25 2.73
N ILE A 352 19.76 27.44 2.44
CA ILE A 352 19.22 26.45 3.37
C ILE A 352 20.11 25.20 3.35
N ILE A 353 20.60 24.81 4.52
CA ILE A 353 21.53 23.68 4.69
C ILE A 353 20.79 22.37 4.93
N GLU A 354 19.65 22.44 5.64
CA GLU A 354 18.79 21.30 5.93
C GLU A 354 18.23 20.70 4.64
N PRO A 355 18.11 19.36 4.55
CA PRO A 355 17.52 18.72 3.38
C PRO A 355 16.03 19.02 3.27
N LEU A 356 15.63 19.68 2.19
CA LEU A 356 14.23 19.95 1.83
C LEU A 356 13.88 19.20 0.53
N TYR A 357 12.63 19.28 0.12
CA TYR A 357 12.15 18.66 -1.13
C TYR A 357 12.38 19.58 -2.33
N CYS A 358 12.47 19.00 -3.53
CA CYS A 358 12.37 19.69 -4.80
C CYS A 358 11.55 18.84 -5.78
N GLY A 359 10.94 19.47 -6.79
CA GLY A 359 10.12 18.72 -7.74
C GLY A 359 9.15 19.56 -8.53
N ASP A 360 8.12 18.92 -9.09
CA ASP A 360 7.15 19.52 -10.00
C ASP A 360 5.73 19.32 -9.48
N LEU A 361 4.93 20.38 -9.59
CA LEU A 361 3.52 20.44 -9.24
C LEU A 361 2.72 20.66 -10.52
N TYR A 362 1.70 19.85 -10.72
CA TYR A 362 0.81 19.88 -11.86
C TYR A 362 -0.57 20.37 -11.41
N ILE A 363 -0.88 21.62 -11.73
CA ILE A 363 -2.06 22.34 -11.23
C ILE A 363 -3.01 22.56 -12.39
N ASP A 364 -4.25 22.09 -12.26
CA ASP A 364 -5.31 22.24 -13.25
C ASP A 364 -5.53 23.72 -13.58
N ALA A 365 -5.52 24.06 -14.87
CA ALA A 365 -5.61 25.45 -15.32
C ALA A 365 -7.02 26.04 -15.13
N GLU A 366 -8.05 25.21 -15.04
CA GLU A 366 -9.44 25.63 -14.88
C GLU A 366 -9.86 25.74 -13.41
N THR A 367 -9.55 24.71 -12.63
CA THR A 367 -10.01 24.58 -11.24
C THR A 367 -8.97 24.98 -10.21
N ASN A 368 -7.71 25.22 -10.61
CA ASN A 368 -6.55 25.40 -9.75
C ASN A 368 -6.34 24.23 -8.74
N ALA A 369 -6.88 23.05 -9.02
CA ALA A 369 -6.63 21.86 -8.22
C ALA A 369 -5.25 21.26 -8.53
N LEU A 370 -4.52 20.79 -7.52
CA LEU A 370 -3.34 19.98 -7.72
C LEU A 370 -3.74 18.59 -8.21
N LEU A 371 -3.38 18.24 -9.43
CA LEU A 371 -3.65 16.93 -10.01
C LEU A 371 -2.55 15.94 -9.72
N GLN A 372 -1.30 16.42 -9.71
CA GLN A 372 -0.14 15.58 -9.42
C GLN A 372 0.98 16.40 -8.78
N ALA A 373 1.71 15.79 -7.88
CA ALA A 373 2.99 16.27 -7.39
C ALA A 373 4.03 15.16 -7.54
N ARG A 374 5.18 15.48 -8.13
CA ARG A 374 6.33 14.60 -8.19
C ARG A 374 7.52 15.32 -7.56
N PHE A 375 8.04 14.77 -6.48
CA PHE A 375 9.10 15.42 -5.74
C PHE A 375 10.05 14.42 -5.08
N GLU A 376 11.23 14.88 -4.79
CA GLU A 376 12.27 14.14 -4.09
C GLU A 376 13.00 15.06 -3.09
N VAL A 377 13.75 14.48 -2.16
CA VAL A 377 14.66 15.29 -1.35
C VAL A 377 15.78 15.79 -2.26
N ASP A 378 16.15 17.08 -2.10
CA ASP A 378 17.21 17.71 -2.89
C ASP A 378 18.42 16.74 -3.04
N PRO A 379 18.75 16.30 -4.25
CA PRO A 379 19.83 15.32 -4.51
C PRO A 379 21.19 15.74 -3.92
N GLN A 380 21.45 17.03 -3.77
CA GLN A 380 22.69 17.53 -3.17
C GLN A 380 22.73 17.33 -1.65
N ARG A 381 21.58 17.19 -1.00
CA ARG A 381 21.43 17.11 0.44
C ARG A 381 20.83 15.80 0.95
N VAL A 382 20.37 14.92 0.05
CA VAL A 382 19.70 13.66 0.40
C VAL A 382 20.49 12.79 1.37
N LYS A 383 21.83 12.79 1.28
CA LYS A 383 22.71 12.04 2.20
C LYS A 383 22.58 12.45 3.65
N LYS A 384 22.10 13.66 3.93
CA LYS A 384 21.86 14.20 5.28
C LYS A 384 20.44 13.96 5.77
N ALA A 385 19.56 13.39 4.91
CA ALA A 385 18.14 13.25 5.16
C ALA A 385 17.74 11.95 5.90
N SER A 386 18.67 11.22 6.50
CA SER A 386 18.38 9.92 7.15
C SER A 386 17.26 10.00 8.19
N GLU A 387 17.21 11.08 8.97
CA GLU A 387 16.19 11.33 9.99
C GLU A 387 14.77 11.46 9.39
N MET A 388 14.64 11.87 8.13
CA MET A 388 13.35 11.99 7.45
C MET A 388 12.71 10.63 7.17
N PHE A 389 13.51 9.57 6.97
CA PHE A 389 13.06 8.27 6.46
C PHE A 389 13.13 7.16 7.49
N VAL A 390 13.99 7.27 8.49
CA VAL A 390 14.27 6.22 9.46
C VAL A 390 13.42 6.40 10.71
N GLU A 391 12.64 5.37 11.08
CA GLU A 391 11.86 5.36 12.32
C GLU A 391 12.71 4.85 13.50
N ARG A 392 13.46 3.76 13.25
CA ARG A 392 14.35 3.16 14.25
C ARG A 392 15.60 2.61 13.56
N ARG A 393 16.72 2.76 14.22
CA ARG A 393 18.01 2.18 13.81
C ARG A 393 18.69 1.47 14.98
N THR A 394 19.42 0.42 14.70
CA THR A 394 20.31 -0.20 15.68
C THR A 394 21.50 0.74 15.94
N HIS A 395 21.93 0.80 17.18
CA HIS A 395 23.10 1.61 17.55
C HIS A 395 24.34 1.21 16.72
N GLY A 396 25.05 2.22 16.21
CA GLY A 396 26.24 2.02 15.35
C GLY A 396 25.97 1.83 13.86
N ILE A 397 24.71 1.77 13.40
CA ILE A 397 24.38 1.70 11.97
C ILE A 397 24.07 3.10 11.45
N GLN A 398 24.82 3.51 10.43
CA GLN A 398 24.56 4.73 9.67
C GLN A 398 23.83 4.38 8.38
N ILE A 399 22.70 5.07 8.13
CA ILE A 399 21.93 4.95 6.90
C ILE A 399 22.14 6.20 6.09
N ILE A 400 22.55 6.03 4.87
CA ILE A 400 22.78 7.13 3.94
C ILE A 400 21.79 6.97 2.77
N PRO A 401 20.66 7.71 2.77
CA PRO A 401 19.73 7.64 1.65
C PRO A 401 20.40 8.16 0.38
N GLN A 402 20.15 7.50 -0.74
CA GLN A 402 20.67 7.87 -2.05
C GLN A 402 19.64 8.69 -2.82
N LYS A 403 18.42 8.18 -2.88
CA LYS A 403 17.32 8.81 -3.60
C LYS A 403 15.98 8.35 -3.03
N VAL A 404 15.03 9.26 -2.89
CA VAL A 404 13.64 8.93 -2.51
C VAL A 404 12.73 9.85 -3.31
N VAL A 405 11.97 9.28 -4.24
CA VAL A 405 11.03 10.01 -5.09
C VAL A 405 9.60 9.70 -4.65
N TYR A 406 8.78 10.71 -4.60
CA TYR A 406 7.35 10.61 -4.33
C TYR A 406 6.57 11.06 -5.55
N THR A 407 5.52 10.33 -5.86
CA THR A 407 4.49 10.75 -6.83
C THR A 407 3.14 10.60 -6.17
N ILE A 408 2.40 11.70 -6.12
CA ILE A 408 1.06 11.76 -5.54
C ILE A 408 0.13 12.28 -6.62
N SER A 409 -0.98 11.59 -6.86
CA SER A 409 -1.95 12.03 -7.86
C SER A 409 -3.35 12.09 -7.26
N TYR A 410 -4.12 13.05 -7.73
CA TYR A 410 -5.51 13.28 -7.37
C TYR A 410 -6.38 13.19 -8.62
N LYS A 411 -7.55 12.58 -8.49
CA LYS A 411 -8.55 12.50 -9.57
C LYS A 411 -9.90 13.02 -9.11
N PRO A 412 -10.64 13.68 -9.98
CA PRO A 412 -11.97 14.15 -9.66
C PRO A 412 -12.98 13.00 -9.69
N TRP A 413 -13.86 12.99 -8.70
CA TRP A 413 -15.06 12.19 -8.65
C TRP A 413 -16.23 13.09 -8.28
N GLN A 414 -17.22 13.24 -9.19
CA GLN A 414 -18.35 14.16 -9.03
C GLN A 414 -17.91 15.61 -8.72
N GLY A 415 -16.83 16.08 -9.35
CA GLY A 415 -16.30 17.43 -9.17
C GLY A 415 -15.38 17.62 -7.96
N ILE A 416 -15.22 16.62 -7.09
CA ILE A 416 -14.34 16.66 -5.92
C ILE A 416 -13.11 15.79 -6.18
N TYR A 417 -11.93 16.28 -5.85
CA TYR A 417 -10.67 15.58 -6.05
C TYR A 417 -10.33 14.69 -4.83
N TYR A 418 -9.95 13.46 -5.13
CA TYR A 418 -9.49 12.46 -4.14
C TYR A 418 -8.12 11.94 -4.51
N ILE A 419 -7.31 11.64 -3.51
CA ILE A 419 -6.04 10.95 -3.72
C ILE A 419 -6.31 9.59 -4.39
N CYS A 420 -5.69 9.34 -5.53
CA CYS A 420 -5.88 8.11 -6.30
C CYS A 420 -4.61 7.28 -6.44
N LEU A 421 -3.45 7.91 -6.33
CA LEU A 421 -2.15 7.24 -6.37
C LEU A 421 -1.19 7.90 -5.39
N LEU A 422 -0.52 7.07 -4.62
CA LEU A 422 0.68 7.43 -3.89
C LEU A 422 1.75 6.39 -4.25
N TYR A 423 2.82 6.84 -4.83
CA TYR A 423 3.96 6.00 -5.19
C TYR A 423 5.23 6.57 -4.56
N THR A 424 6.02 5.70 -3.93
CA THR A 424 7.34 6.06 -3.43
C THR A 424 8.35 5.10 -4.04
N SER A 425 9.40 5.62 -4.66
CA SER A 425 10.51 4.83 -5.15
C SER A 425 11.76 5.22 -4.37
N PRO A 426 12.17 4.43 -3.39
CA PRO A 426 13.55 4.50 -2.96
C PRO A 426 14.37 3.90 -4.10
N SER A 427 15.29 4.66 -4.67
CA SER A 427 16.33 4.08 -5.51
C SER A 427 17.34 3.35 -4.61
N PRO A 428 17.77 2.16 -4.97
CA PRO A 428 18.81 1.46 -4.26
C PRO A 428 20.12 2.25 -4.22
#